data_716445272ad3f4a6dfee17fe4b5f6a99
#
_entry.id   716445272ad3f4a6dfee17fe4b5f6a99
#
_cell.length_a   1.000
_cell.length_b   1.000
_cell.length_c   1.000
_cell.angle_alpha   90.00
_cell.angle_beta   90.00
_cell.angle_gamma   90.00
#
_symmetry.space_group_name_H-M   'P 1'
#
loop_
_entity.id
_entity.type
_entity.pdbx_description
1 polymer ?
#
loop_
_entity_poly.entity_id
_entity_poly.type
_entity_poly.pdbx_seq_one_letter_code
_entity_poly.pdbx_strand_id
1 'polypeptide(L)'
;MTGAMLLGDADFIEESRVSLRRFGGNLYQLHPFVASAARRFDRALAQMPKYDERAKEVYEILRNIKGISFCPNPPQVNMFHLYFDSTAEKLTRARDEIAAEDKIWTANKFQKTALENLCYTEIYVGEGLLEIDDGELFDMFSKLMSLSK
;
A
#
# COMPACT_ATOMS: atom_id res chain seq x y z
N MET A 1 -5.85 11.42 6.64
CA MET A 1 -6.95 11.29 7.63
C MET A 1 -6.77 9.94 8.30
N THR A 2 -6.79 9.87 9.61
CA THR A 2 -6.63 8.64 10.38
C THR A 2 -7.97 8.26 11.01
N GLY A 3 -8.21 6.98 11.18
CA GLY A 3 -9.38 6.43 11.82
C GLY A 3 -9.61 4.99 11.36
N ALA A 4 -10.32 4.24 12.19
CA ALA A 4 -10.78 2.89 11.87
C ALA A 4 -12.24 2.75 12.32
N MET A 5 -12.98 1.91 11.62
CA MET A 5 -14.35 1.55 11.98
C MET A 5 -14.35 0.07 12.41
N LEU A 6 -14.74 -0.17 13.65
CA LEU A 6 -14.91 -1.52 14.15
C LEU A 6 -16.35 -1.96 13.92
N LEU A 7 -16.52 -3.10 13.29
CA LEU A 7 -17.81 -3.72 13.03
C LEU A 7 -17.88 -5.10 13.71
N GLY A 8 -19.05 -5.48 14.19
CA GLY A 8 -19.29 -6.76 14.84
C GLY A 8 -20.67 -6.83 15.46
N ASP A 9 -20.93 -7.91 16.18
CA ASP A 9 -22.17 -8.10 16.92
C ASP A 9 -22.33 -7.05 18.03
N ALA A 10 -23.58 -6.78 18.42
CA ALA A 10 -23.90 -5.72 19.38
C ALA A 10 -23.15 -5.89 20.71
N ASP A 11 -23.09 -7.10 21.25
CA ASP A 11 -22.41 -7.41 22.51
C ASP A 11 -20.90 -7.16 22.40
N PHE A 12 -20.26 -7.58 21.31
CA PHE A 12 -18.86 -7.34 21.02
C PHE A 12 -18.55 -5.82 20.92
N ILE A 13 -19.42 -5.07 20.23
CA ILE A 13 -19.24 -3.62 20.11
C ILE A 13 -19.40 -2.92 21.46
N GLU A 14 -20.34 -3.35 22.30
CA GLU A 14 -20.54 -2.76 23.63
C GLU A 14 -19.34 -3.01 24.57
N GLU A 15 -18.80 -4.23 24.57
CA GLU A 15 -17.55 -4.54 25.31
C GLU A 15 -16.36 -3.72 24.77
N SER A 16 -16.27 -3.58 23.44
CA SER A 16 -15.21 -2.82 22.78
C SER A 16 -15.21 -1.34 23.15
N ARG A 17 -16.39 -0.75 23.46
CA ARG A 17 -16.51 0.66 23.93
C ARG A 17 -15.79 0.90 25.23
N VAL A 18 -15.79 -0.08 26.14
CA VAL A 18 -15.07 0.01 27.42
C VAL A 18 -13.56 0.02 27.15
N SER A 19 -13.09 -0.86 26.28
CA SER A 19 -11.68 -0.94 25.85
C SER A 19 -11.24 0.34 25.13
N LEU A 20 -12.04 0.85 24.21
CA LEU A 20 -11.79 2.11 23.51
C LEU A 20 -11.53 3.27 24.49
N ARG A 21 -12.36 3.37 25.52
CA ARG A 21 -12.22 4.42 26.57
C ARG A 21 -10.97 4.21 27.40
N ARG A 22 -10.67 2.96 27.83
CA ARG A 22 -9.50 2.62 28.65
C ARG A 22 -8.19 2.89 27.94
N PHE A 23 -8.13 2.67 26.61
CA PHE A 23 -6.94 2.89 25.78
C PHE A 23 -6.85 4.30 25.17
N GLY A 24 -7.70 5.24 25.63
CA GLY A 24 -7.63 6.64 25.18
C GLY A 24 -8.18 6.90 23.79
N GLY A 25 -8.91 5.96 23.19
CA GLY A 25 -9.52 6.12 21.86
C GLY A 25 -10.76 7.02 21.85
N ASN A 26 -11.24 7.48 23.00
CA ASN A 26 -12.41 8.34 23.10
C ASN A 26 -12.02 9.82 22.90
N LEU A 27 -12.03 10.28 21.66
CA LEU A 27 -11.68 11.65 21.31
C LEU A 27 -12.84 12.60 21.60
N TYR A 28 -12.56 13.69 22.34
CA TYR A 28 -13.55 14.71 22.68
C TYR A 28 -14.14 15.40 21.43
N GLN A 29 -13.30 15.64 20.41
CA GLN A 29 -13.72 16.26 19.15
C GLN A 29 -13.56 15.29 17.98
N LEU A 30 -14.45 14.30 17.89
CA LEU A 30 -14.44 13.30 16.82
C LEU A 30 -15.11 13.80 15.53
N HIS A 31 -15.94 14.85 15.61
CA HIS A 31 -16.78 15.31 14.49
C HIS A 31 -16.03 15.62 13.18
N PRO A 32 -14.80 16.21 13.14
CA PRO A 32 -14.10 16.44 11.89
C PRO A 32 -13.73 15.14 11.18
N PHE A 33 -13.37 14.12 11.96
CA PHE A 33 -13.04 12.79 11.43
C PHE A 33 -14.28 12.09 10.87
N VAL A 34 -15.38 12.14 11.62
CA VAL A 34 -16.68 11.56 11.19
C VAL A 34 -17.21 12.25 9.93
N ALA A 35 -17.20 13.59 9.89
CA ALA A 35 -17.65 14.35 8.74
C ALA A 35 -16.80 14.03 7.49
N SER A 36 -15.48 13.94 7.65
CA SER A 36 -14.57 13.57 6.57
C SER A 36 -14.77 12.12 6.11
N ALA A 37 -15.00 11.19 7.03
CA ALA A 37 -15.30 9.79 6.71
C ALA A 37 -16.64 9.68 5.96
N ALA A 38 -17.70 10.27 6.48
CA ALA A 38 -19.02 10.25 5.86
C ALA A 38 -19.01 10.79 4.43
N ARG A 39 -18.25 11.87 4.16
CA ARG A 39 -18.13 12.44 2.82
C ARG A 39 -17.44 11.52 1.80
N ARG A 40 -16.52 10.65 2.25
CA ARG A 40 -15.66 9.85 1.37
C ARG A 40 -16.05 8.38 1.31
N PHE A 41 -16.84 7.90 2.27
CA PHE A 41 -17.07 6.48 2.48
C PHE A 41 -17.72 5.81 1.27
N ASP A 42 -18.85 6.34 0.79
CA ASP A 42 -19.58 5.75 -0.32
C ASP A 42 -18.75 5.75 -1.62
N ARG A 43 -18.03 6.84 -1.87
CA ARG A 43 -17.11 6.92 -3.00
C ARG A 43 -15.99 5.89 -2.89
N ALA A 44 -15.39 5.73 -1.72
CA ALA A 44 -14.33 4.76 -1.49
C ALA A 44 -14.82 3.33 -1.71
N LEU A 45 -16.01 2.98 -1.18
CA LEU A 45 -16.61 1.67 -1.40
C LEU A 45 -16.87 1.39 -2.89
N ALA A 46 -17.40 2.37 -3.61
CA ALA A 46 -17.67 2.23 -5.05
C ALA A 46 -16.40 2.02 -5.89
N GLN A 47 -15.24 2.44 -5.40
CA GLN A 47 -13.96 2.26 -6.09
C GLN A 47 -13.28 0.91 -5.76
N MET A 48 -13.66 0.23 -4.68
CA MET A 48 -13.00 -1.02 -4.26
C MET A 48 -12.88 -2.08 -5.36
N PRO A 49 -13.94 -2.37 -6.17
CA PRO A 49 -13.82 -3.32 -7.27
C PRO A 49 -12.74 -2.95 -8.29
N LYS A 50 -12.62 -1.65 -8.62
CA LYS A 50 -11.60 -1.16 -9.56
C LYS A 50 -10.18 -1.29 -8.99
N TYR A 51 -10.01 -1.05 -7.68
CA TYR A 51 -8.73 -1.23 -7.02
C TYR A 51 -8.31 -2.70 -6.95
N ASP A 52 -9.26 -3.61 -6.74
CA ASP A 52 -9.01 -5.06 -6.76
C ASP A 52 -8.61 -5.53 -8.17
N GLU A 53 -9.31 -5.07 -9.20
CA GLU A 53 -9.00 -5.36 -10.59
C GLU A 53 -7.61 -4.83 -10.97
N ARG A 54 -7.31 -3.57 -10.63
CA ARG A 54 -5.99 -2.98 -10.85
C ARG A 54 -4.88 -3.69 -10.08
N ALA A 55 -5.13 -4.18 -8.89
CA ALA A 55 -4.15 -4.97 -8.14
C ALA A 55 -3.76 -6.27 -8.88
N LYS A 56 -4.72 -6.92 -9.54
CA LYS A 56 -4.47 -8.09 -10.38
C LYS A 56 -3.66 -7.73 -11.64
N GLU A 57 -3.97 -6.59 -12.27
CA GLU A 57 -3.20 -6.10 -13.41
C GLU A 57 -1.75 -5.78 -13.01
N VAL A 58 -1.56 -5.05 -11.90
CA VAL A 58 -0.23 -4.76 -11.34
C VAL A 58 0.57 -6.04 -11.09
N TYR A 59 -0.10 -7.08 -10.58
CA TYR A 59 0.52 -8.40 -10.40
C TYR A 59 0.98 -8.98 -11.74
N GLU A 60 0.13 -9.01 -12.77
CA GLU A 60 0.48 -9.58 -14.07
C GLU A 60 1.61 -8.79 -14.77
N ILE A 61 1.68 -7.47 -14.57
CA ILE A 61 2.74 -6.62 -15.12
C ILE A 61 4.08 -6.90 -14.43
N LEU A 62 4.10 -6.91 -13.11
CA LEU A 62 5.36 -6.93 -12.35
C LEU A 62 5.90 -8.33 -12.04
N ARG A 63 5.07 -9.38 -12.09
CA ARG A 63 5.50 -10.77 -11.76
C ARG A 63 6.63 -11.32 -12.63
N ASN A 64 6.82 -10.75 -13.82
CA ASN A 64 7.84 -11.17 -14.76
C ASN A 64 9.18 -10.40 -14.60
N ILE A 65 9.23 -9.40 -13.72
CA ILE A 65 10.46 -8.67 -13.44
C ILE A 65 11.31 -9.52 -12.49
N LYS A 66 12.51 -9.89 -12.94
CA LYS A 66 13.42 -10.70 -12.15
C LYS A 66 13.82 -9.99 -10.85
N GLY A 67 13.68 -10.69 -9.75
CA GLY A 67 14.03 -10.18 -8.42
C GLY A 67 12.86 -9.48 -7.72
N ILE A 68 11.64 -9.53 -8.29
CA ILE A 68 10.41 -9.11 -7.63
C ILE A 68 9.53 -10.33 -7.32
N SER A 69 8.99 -10.36 -6.12
CA SER A 69 8.01 -11.37 -5.70
C SER A 69 6.91 -10.73 -4.85
N PHE A 70 5.78 -11.41 -4.74
CA PHE A 70 4.56 -10.90 -4.11
C PHE A 70 4.21 -11.67 -2.84
N CYS A 71 3.64 -10.96 -1.87
CA CYS A 71 3.03 -11.58 -0.71
C CYS A 71 1.73 -10.83 -0.32
N PRO A 72 0.56 -11.51 -0.36
CA PRO A 72 0.32 -12.86 -0.87
C PRO A 72 0.56 -12.98 -2.38
N ASN A 73 0.74 -14.19 -2.87
CA ASN A 73 0.96 -14.49 -4.28
C ASN A 73 -0.11 -15.46 -4.81
N PRO A 74 -1.07 -15.02 -5.67
CA PRO A 74 -1.29 -13.64 -6.10
C PRO A 74 -1.86 -12.73 -4.99
N PRO A 75 -1.90 -11.40 -5.19
CA PRO A 75 -2.61 -10.48 -4.30
C PRO A 75 -4.09 -10.85 -4.14
N GLN A 76 -4.60 -10.72 -2.91
CA GLN A 76 -5.99 -11.07 -2.57
C GLN A 76 -6.88 -9.85 -2.35
N VAL A 77 -6.25 -8.70 -2.16
CA VAL A 77 -6.89 -7.39 -1.97
C VAL A 77 -6.05 -6.31 -2.65
N ASN A 78 -6.51 -5.08 -2.61
CA ASN A 78 -5.81 -3.93 -3.18
C ASN A 78 -4.58 -3.46 -2.37
N MET A 79 -4.12 -4.25 -1.41
CA MET A 79 -2.92 -3.99 -0.60
C MET A 79 -2.11 -5.28 -0.46
N PHE A 80 -0.81 -5.21 -0.77
CA PHE A 80 0.09 -6.35 -0.75
C PHE A 80 1.54 -5.90 -0.58
N HIS A 81 2.43 -6.83 -0.29
CA HIS A 81 3.85 -6.57 -0.22
C HIS A 81 4.54 -7.01 -1.51
N LEU A 82 5.43 -6.14 -2.01
CA LEU A 82 6.45 -6.51 -3.00
C LEU A 82 7.76 -6.77 -2.28
N TYR A 83 8.31 -7.93 -2.50
CA TYR A 83 9.64 -8.32 -2.06
C TYR A 83 10.64 -8.16 -3.20
N PHE A 84 11.85 -7.76 -2.84
CA PHE A 84 12.91 -7.46 -3.79
C PHE A 84 14.19 -8.19 -3.40
N ASP A 85 14.81 -8.87 -4.36
CA ASP A 85 16.14 -9.51 -4.21
C ASP A 85 17.25 -8.45 -4.23
N SER A 86 17.24 -7.57 -3.25
CA SER A 86 18.20 -6.47 -3.08
C SER A 86 18.14 -5.95 -1.65
N THR A 87 19.04 -5.03 -1.30
CA THR A 87 19.02 -4.39 0.03
C THR A 87 18.14 -3.14 0.03
N ALA A 88 17.59 -2.81 1.18
CA ALA A 88 16.76 -1.61 1.35
C ALA A 88 17.52 -0.33 1.02
N GLU A 89 18.84 -0.30 1.30
CA GLU A 89 19.69 0.85 1.01
C GLU A 89 19.89 1.07 -0.49
N LYS A 90 20.14 0.00 -1.25
CA LYS A 90 20.31 0.07 -2.72
C LYS A 90 18.99 0.53 -3.39
N LEU A 91 17.86 -0.06 -2.99
CA LEU A 91 16.56 0.33 -3.53
C LEU A 91 16.18 1.76 -3.15
N THR A 92 16.53 2.21 -1.94
CA THR A 92 16.30 3.60 -1.54
C THR A 92 17.08 4.57 -2.44
N ARG A 93 18.35 4.29 -2.72
CA ARG A 93 19.17 5.10 -3.64
C ARG A 93 18.58 5.10 -5.05
N ALA A 94 18.23 3.92 -5.58
CA ALA A 94 17.65 3.78 -6.90
C ALA A 94 16.32 4.57 -7.02
N ARG A 95 15.45 4.49 -6.00
CA ARG A 95 14.23 5.30 -5.92
C ARG A 95 14.53 6.81 -5.95
N ASP A 96 15.49 7.25 -5.14
CA ASP A 96 15.83 8.67 -5.03
C ASP A 96 16.43 9.20 -6.34
N GLU A 97 17.20 8.37 -7.07
CA GLU A 97 17.71 8.67 -8.40
C GLU A 97 16.56 8.83 -9.42
N ILE A 98 15.64 7.85 -9.47
CA ILE A 98 14.44 7.91 -10.32
C ILE A 98 13.60 9.16 -9.99
N ALA A 99 13.42 9.45 -8.70
CA ALA A 99 12.67 10.63 -8.28
C ALA A 99 13.34 11.96 -8.71
N ALA A 100 14.67 12.00 -8.69
CA ALA A 100 15.42 13.19 -9.14
C ALA A 100 15.37 13.38 -10.65
N GLU A 101 15.50 12.29 -11.42
CA GLU A 101 15.56 12.33 -12.89
C GLU A 101 14.16 12.39 -13.52
N ASP A 102 13.32 11.39 -13.19
CA ASP A 102 12.05 11.13 -13.88
C ASP A 102 10.87 11.82 -13.18
N LYS A 103 11.05 12.35 -11.96
CA LYS A 103 9.99 12.92 -11.10
C LYS A 103 8.93 11.91 -10.68
N ILE A 104 9.29 10.62 -10.62
CA ILE A 104 8.44 9.51 -10.24
C ILE A 104 8.83 9.00 -8.85
N TRP A 105 7.85 8.84 -7.95
CA TRP A 105 8.04 8.27 -6.63
C TRP A 105 7.55 6.81 -6.57
N THR A 106 8.47 5.85 -6.70
CA THR A 106 8.13 4.44 -6.87
C THR A 106 7.62 3.75 -5.61
N ALA A 107 8.15 4.10 -4.45
CA ALA A 107 7.77 3.51 -3.17
C ALA A 107 8.12 4.42 -2.00
N ASN A 108 7.34 4.34 -0.91
CA ASN A 108 7.57 5.18 0.27
C ASN A 108 8.80 4.73 1.07
N LYS A 109 8.86 3.45 1.42
CA LYS A 109 9.92 2.90 2.26
C LYS A 109 10.18 1.43 1.92
N PHE A 110 11.45 1.07 1.81
CA PHE A 110 11.88 -0.32 1.76
C PHE A 110 12.24 -0.81 3.15
N GLN A 111 11.57 -1.88 3.59
CA GLN A 111 11.73 -2.47 4.91
C GLN A 111 12.66 -3.68 4.83
N LYS A 112 13.59 -3.77 5.77
CA LYS A 112 14.49 -4.92 5.88
C LYS A 112 13.73 -6.16 6.35
N THR A 113 14.17 -7.32 5.87
CA THR A 113 13.76 -8.61 6.41
C THR A 113 14.87 -9.20 7.29
N ALA A 114 14.66 -10.42 7.79
CA ALA A 114 15.73 -11.18 8.47
C ALA A 114 16.81 -11.66 7.50
N LEU A 115 16.56 -11.64 6.19
CA LEU A 115 17.53 -12.00 5.15
C LEU A 115 18.26 -10.76 4.64
N GLU A 116 19.59 -10.85 4.51
CA GLU A 116 20.45 -9.70 4.20
C GLU A 116 20.12 -9.04 2.84
N ASN A 117 19.84 -9.85 1.82
CA ASN A 117 19.59 -9.38 0.45
C ASN A 117 18.10 -9.49 0.07
N LEU A 118 17.20 -9.37 1.03
CA LEU A 118 15.77 -9.37 0.80
C LEU A 118 15.14 -8.23 1.58
N CYS A 119 14.42 -7.38 0.89
CA CYS A 119 13.61 -6.33 1.52
C CYS A 119 12.24 -6.27 0.87
N TYR A 120 11.34 -5.50 1.45
CA TYR A 120 9.99 -5.37 0.92
C TYR A 120 9.45 -3.95 1.06
N THR A 121 8.43 -3.65 0.28
CA THR A 121 7.58 -2.46 0.44
C THR A 121 6.11 -2.87 0.38
N GLU A 122 5.27 -2.11 1.06
CA GLU A 122 3.84 -2.23 0.94
C GLU A 122 3.36 -1.41 -0.26
N ILE A 123 2.56 -2.03 -1.10
CA ILE A 123 1.86 -1.38 -2.21
C ILE A 123 0.38 -1.31 -1.84
N TYR A 124 -0.15 -0.10 -1.92
CA TYR A 124 -1.58 0.18 -1.81
C TYR A 124 -2.09 0.67 -3.16
N VAL A 125 -2.94 -0.15 -3.78
CA VAL A 125 -3.59 0.22 -5.04
C VAL A 125 -4.77 1.13 -4.75
N GLY A 126 -4.63 2.39 -5.09
CA GLY A 126 -5.60 3.45 -4.96
C GLY A 126 -5.67 4.30 -6.23
N GLU A 127 -6.25 5.51 -6.13
CA GLU A 127 -6.46 6.40 -7.28
C GLU A 127 -5.18 6.63 -8.10
N GLY A 128 -4.01 6.82 -7.46
CA GLY A 128 -2.75 7.07 -8.17
C GLY A 128 -2.31 5.92 -9.08
N LEU A 129 -2.50 4.65 -8.68
CA LEU A 129 -2.15 3.51 -9.52
C LEU A 129 -3.16 3.22 -10.63
N LEU A 130 -4.37 3.80 -10.58
CA LEU A 130 -5.33 3.76 -11.69
C LEU A 130 -4.92 4.69 -12.84
N GLU A 131 -4.11 5.71 -12.56
CA GLU A 131 -3.71 6.74 -13.53
C GLU A 131 -2.39 6.40 -14.25
N ILE A 132 -1.61 5.43 -13.72
CA ILE A 132 -0.32 5.03 -14.30
C ILE A 132 -0.56 3.99 -15.40
N ASP A 133 0.04 4.22 -16.58
CA ASP A 133 0.02 3.29 -17.70
C ASP A 133 0.80 2.01 -17.39
N ASP A 134 0.40 0.89 -17.96
CA ASP A 134 1.01 -0.43 -17.74
C ASP A 134 2.48 -0.48 -18.16
N GLY A 135 2.82 0.16 -19.28
CA GLY A 135 4.20 0.26 -19.77
C GLY A 135 5.05 1.11 -18.82
N GLU A 136 4.52 2.26 -18.40
CA GLU A 136 5.19 3.14 -17.44
C GLU A 136 5.44 2.42 -16.11
N LEU A 137 4.46 1.68 -15.62
CA LEU A 137 4.59 0.88 -14.40
C LEU A 137 5.69 -0.18 -14.53
N PHE A 138 5.73 -0.91 -15.65
CA PHE A 138 6.75 -1.92 -15.92
C PHE A 138 8.15 -1.30 -16.00
N ASP A 139 8.29 -0.21 -16.74
CA ASP A 139 9.56 0.47 -16.96
C ASP A 139 10.13 1.04 -15.66
N MET A 140 9.26 1.65 -14.84
CA MET A 140 9.59 2.20 -13.54
C MET A 140 10.18 1.13 -12.60
N PHE A 141 9.54 -0.03 -12.46
CA PHE A 141 10.05 -1.11 -11.60
C PHE A 141 11.23 -1.84 -12.21
N SER A 142 11.32 -1.94 -13.55
CA SER A 142 12.47 -2.48 -14.25
C SER A 142 13.72 -1.60 -14.06
N LYS A 143 13.57 -0.26 -14.15
CA LYS A 143 14.63 0.71 -13.86
C LYS A 143 15.06 0.63 -12.40
N LEU A 144 14.11 0.54 -11.46
CA LEU A 144 14.38 0.38 -10.02
C LEU A 144 15.25 -0.85 -9.75
N MET A 145 14.91 -2.00 -10.32
CA MET A 145 15.68 -3.24 -10.17
C MET A 145 17.05 -3.18 -10.86
N SER A 146 17.14 -2.48 -11.96
CA SER A 146 18.43 -2.29 -12.69
C SER A 146 19.42 -1.47 -11.86
N LEU A 147 18.98 -0.38 -11.27
CA LEU A 147 19.79 0.54 -10.46
C LEU A 147 20.12 -0.04 -9.07
N SER A 148 19.38 -1.03 -8.60
CA SER A 148 19.57 -1.65 -7.27
C SER A 148 20.52 -2.86 -7.24
N LYS A 149 21.24 -3.14 -8.32
CA LYS A 149 22.20 -4.26 -8.43
C LYS A 149 23.53 -4.05 -7.72
#